data_4dd6b67a218c2d223c39f2b90e21d0a7
#
_entry.id   4dd6b67a218c2d223c39f2b90e21d0a7
#
_cell.length_a   1.000
_cell.length_b   1.000
_cell.length_c   1.000
_cell.angle_alpha   90.00
_cell.angle_beta   90.00
_cell.angle_gamma   90.00
#
_symmetry.space_group_name_H-M   'P 1'
#
loop_
_entity.id
_entity.type
_entity.pdbx_description
1 polymer ?
#
loop_
_entity_poly.entity_id
_entity_poly.type
_entity_poly.pdbx_seq_one_letter_code
_entity_poly.pdbx_strand_id
1 'polypeptide(L)'
;PGNERPSFCTHRVYDYGTSKVVGRGQEHIKLELVDNKSNTIINGIAFGQSSQARYIKTRRAFDICYAIEENTHKRGEVQLQIEDIRPRE
;
A
#
# COMPACT_ATOMS: atom_id res chain seq x y z
N PRO A 1 -4.15 23.04 -12.08
CA PRO A 1 -4.28 22.23 -12.19
C PRO A 1 -4.48 21.03 -12.95
N GLY A 2 -4.99 20.53 -13.65
CA GLY A 2 -5.14 19.42 -14.46
C GLY A 2 -4.22 18.25 -14.27
N ASN A 3 -3.36 18.30 -13.25
CA ASN A 3 -2.39 17.24 -13.06
C ASN A 3 -2.73 16.32 -11.92
N GLU A 4 -3.95 16.32 -11.51
CA GLU A 4 -4.36 15.41 -10.47
C GLU A 4 -4.32 13.99 -10.97
N ARG A 5 -3.69 13.14 -10.19
CA ARG A 5 -3.67 11.74 -10.50
C ARG A 5 -4.96 11.11 -10.02
N PRO A 6 -5.51 10.19 -10.81
CA PRO A 6 -6.70 9.49 -10.32
C PRO A 6 -6.35 8.64 -9.11
N SER A 7 -7.28 8.60 -8.18
CA SER A 7 -7.16 7.76 -7.00
C SER A 7 -8.10 6.59 -7.12
N PHE A 8 -7.64 5.46 -6.65
CA PHE A 8 -8.39 4.21 -6.67
C PHE A 8 -8.43 3.65 -5.27
N CYS A 9 -9.44 2.85 -4.99
CA CYS A 9 -9.52 2.16 -3.71
C CYS A 9 -9.75 0.69 -3.95
N THR A 10 -9.08 -0.13 -3.14
CA THR A 10 -9.25 -1.57 -3.15
C THR A 10 -9.63 -2.00 -1.74
N HIS A 11 -10.64 -2.83 -1.66
CA HIS A 11 -11.17 -3.25 -0.38
C HIS A 11 -10.69 -4.65 -0.04
N ARG A 12 -10.50 -4.89 1.27
CA ARG A 12 -10.20 -6.22 1.80
C ARG A 12 -8.88 -6.76 1.28
N VAL A 13 -7.84 -6.00 1.55
CA VAL A 13 -6.48 -6.48 1.34
C VAL A 13 -5.88 -6.79 2.71
N TYR A 14 -4.84 -7.58 2.73
CA TYR A 14 -4.14 -7.87 3.97
C TYR A 14 -2.67 -8.12 3.68
N ASP A 15 -1.88 -8.07 4.75
CA ASP A 15 -0.44 -8.19 4.64
C ASP A 15 -0.05 -9.58 4.14
N TYR A 16 0.79 -9.61 3.12
CA TYR A 16 1.34 -10.86 2.62
C TYR A 16 2.24 -11.52 3.66
N GLY A 17 2.76 -10.71 4.57
CA GLY A 17 3.66 -11.17 5.61
C GLY A 17 5.02 -10.51 5.55
N THR A 18 5.24 -9.69 4.54
CA THR A 18 6.54 -9.10 4.26
C THR A 18 6.54 -7.59 4.24
N SER A 19 5.41 -6.95 4.56
CA SER A 19 5.38 -5.49 4.67
C SER A 19 6.30 -5.06 5.80
N LYS A 20 6.97 -3.91 5.63
CA LYS A 20 7.92 -3.47 6.64
C LYS A 20 8.02 -1.95 6.66
N VAL A 21 8.38 -1.45 7.83
CA VAL A 21 8.65 -0.04 8.02
C VAL A 21 10.00 0.27 7.39
N VAL A 22 10.06 1.37 6.67
CA VAL A 22 11.27 1.78 5.96
C VAL A 22 11.48 3.28 6.15
N GLY A 23 12.62 3.77 5.66
CA GLY A 23 12.96 5.18 5.76
C GLY A 23 13.92 5.42 6.89
N ARG A 24 14.62 6.55 6.83
CA ARG A 24 15.62 6.87 7.85
C ARG A 24 15.02 7.00 9.23
N GLY A 25 13.88 7.67 9.33
CA GLY A 25 13.19 7.85 10.60
C GLY A 25 12.16 6.78 10.85
N GLN A 26 12.13 5.74 10.00
CA GLN A 26 11.15 4.68 10.11
C GLN A 26 9.73 5.24 10.08
N GLU A 27 9.50 6.15 9.15
CA GLU A 27 8.21 6.82 9.07
C GLU A 27 7.33 6.31 7.95
N HIS A 28 7.86 5.46 7.08
CA HIS A 28 7.11 4.96 5.91
C HIS A 28 6.92 3.47 6.01
N ILE A 29 5.96 2.94 5.24
CA ILE A 29 5.75 1.49 5.18
C ILE A 29 5.84 1.05 3.73
N LYS A 30 6.67 0.05 3.48
CA LYS A 30 6.65 -0.64 2.20
C LYS A 30 5.69 -1.81 2.34
N LEU A 31 4.64 -1.78 1.53
CA LEU A 31 3.53 -2.71 1.65
C LEU A 31 3.61 -3.79 0.59
N GLU A 32 3.44 -5.02 1.03
CA GLU A 32 3.21 -6.15 0.14
C GLU A 32 1.94 -6.80 0.61
N LEU A 33 0.90 -6.65 -0.18
CA LEU A 33 -0.45 -6.99 0.23
C LEU A 33 -1.04 -8.03 -0.69
N VAL A 34 -2.05 -8.71 -0.21
CA VAL A 34 -2.79 -9.68 -0.99
C VAL A 34 -4.22 -9.20 -1.10
N ASP A 35 -4.73 -9.19 -2.32
CA ASP A 35 -6.13 -8.92 -2.56
C ASP A 35 -6.91 -10.20 -2.29
N ASN A 36 -7.83 -10.11 -1.36
CA ASN A 36 -8.57 -11.29 -0.92
C ASN A 36 -9.38 -11.95 -2.04
N LYS A 37 -9.82 -11.17 -3.01
CA LYS A 37 -10.63 -11.71 -4.08
C LYS A 37 -9.83 -12.43 -5.14
N SER A 38 -8.73 -11.85 -5.55
CA SER A 38 -8.00 -12.33 -6.72
C SER A 38 -6.70 -13.02 -6.39
N ASN A 39 -6.29 -12.98 -5.12
CA ASN A 39 -4.98 -13.49 -4.70
C ASN A 39 -3.83 -12.78 -5.41
N THR A 40 -4.07 -11.57 -5.85
CA THR A 40 -3.06 -10.78 -6.51
C THR A 40 -2.20 -10.08 -5.48
N ILE A 41 -0.89 -10.08 -5.72
CA ILE A 41 0.03 -9.37 -4.84
C ILE A 41 0.08 -7.90 -5.26
N ILE A 42 -0.05 -7.03 -4.28
CA ILE A 42 -0.05 -5.58 -4.50
C ILE A 42 1.16 -5.01 -3.79
N ASN A 43 2.00 -4.31 -4.53
CA ASN A 43 3.19 -3.66 -3.97
C ASN A 43 2.96 -2.16 -3.93
N GLY A 44 3.29 -1.55 -2.81
CA GLY A 44 3.11 -0.13 -2.69
C GLY A 44 3.93 0.45 -1.56
N ILE A 45 3.92 1.78 -1.49
CA ILE A 45 4.58 2.47 -0.40
C ILE A 45 3.63 3.51 0.17
N ALA A 46 3.57 3.57 1.48
CA ALA A 46 2.72 4.53 2.20
C ALA A 46 3.65 5.47 2.98
N PHE A 47 3.80 6.67 2.45
CA PHE A 47 4.69 7.64 3.06
C PHE A 47 4.06 8.22 4.31
N GLY A 48 4.86 8.31 5.38
CA GLY A 48 4.43 8.93 6.60
C GLY A 48 3.37 8.17 7.37
N GLN A 49 3.18 6.90 7.09
CA GLN A 49 2.09 6.13 7.69
C GLN A 49 2.57 4.94 8.49
N SER A 50 3.77 5.03 9.03
CA SER A 50 4.32 3.89 9.78
C SER A 50 3.48 3.56 11.01
N SER A 51 2.67 4.49 11.50
CA SER A 51 1.79 4.21 12.63
C SER A 51 0.77 3.13 12.32
N GLN A 52 0.51 2.86 11.06
CA GLN A 52 -0.41 1.80 10.68
C GLN A 52 0.22 0.41 10.71
N ALA A 53 1.54 0.35 10.90
CA ALA A 53 2.23 -0.95 10.81
C ALA A 53 1.70 -1.95 11.81
N ARG A 54 1.36 -1.50 13.01
CA ARG A 54 0.86 -2.41 14.03
C ARG A 54 -0.41 -3.11 13.58
N TYR A 55 -1.35 -2.35 13.03
CA TYR A 55 -2.59 -2.94 12.54
C TYR A 55 -2.31 -3.89 11.38
N ILE A 56 -1.48 -3.45 10.44
CA ILE A 56 -1.18 -4.23 9.25
C ILE A 56 -0.59 -5.58 9.62
N LYS A 57 0.28 -5.61 10.62
CA LYS A 57 0.93 -6.84 11.03
C LYS A 57 -0.01 -7.83 11.71
N THR A 58 -1.21 -7.40 12.10
CA THR A 58 -2.19 -8.34 12.64
C THR A 58 -2.77 -9.24 11.58
N ARG A 59 -2.53 -8.92 10.31
CA ARG A 59 -3.06 -9.65 9.17
C ARG A 59 -4.58 -9.57 9.05
N ARG A 60 -5.16 -8.58 9.68
CA ARG A 60 -6.57 -8.28 9.47
C ARG A 60 -6.75 -7.53 8.17
N ALA A 61 -7.93 -7.67 7.59
CA ALA A 61 -8.24 -6.99 6.35
C ALA A 61 -8.37 -5.49 6.56
N PHE A 62 -8.00 -4.74 5.54
CA PHE A 62 -8.17 -3.30 5.54
C PHE A 62 -8.39 -2.84 4.11
N ASP A 63 -8.76 -1.58 3.96
CA ASP A 63 -8.94 -0.98 2.65
C ASP A 63 -7.79 -0.02 2.38
N ILE A 64 -7.44 0.14 1.13
CA ILE A 64 -6.42 1.10 0.73
C ILE A 64 -6.97 2.00 -0.36
N CYS A 65 -6.52 3.24 -0.35
CA CYS A 65 -6.73 4.16 -1.47
C CYS A 65 -5.35 4.56 -1.96
N TYR A 66 -5.18 4.61 -3.26
CA TYR A 66 -3.85 4.74 -3.82
C TYR A 66 -3.89 5.41 -5.19
N ALA A 67 -2.74 5.91 -5.59
CA ALA A 67 -2.49 6.35 -6.95
C ALA A 67 -1.51 5.40 -7.59
N ILE A 68 -1.64 5.22 -8.89
CA ILE A 68 -0.74 4.34 -9.62
C ILE A 68 0.44 5.18 -10.09
N GLU A 69 1.62 4.73 -9.74
CA GLU A 69 2.83 5.41 -10.12
C GLU A 69 3.67 4.48 -10.94
N GLU A 70 3.95 4.91 -12.16
CA GLU A 70 4.74 4.09 -13.05
C GLU A 70 6.20 4.16 -12.63
N ASN A 71 6.79 3.00 -12.43
CA ASN A 71 8.18 2.95 -12.05
C ASN A 71 9.03 2.85 -13.30
N THR A 72 9.59 3.96 -13.70
CA THR A 72 10.36 4.02 -14.94
C THR A 72 11.73 3.37 -14.83
N HIS A 73 12.16 3.07 -13.60
CA HIS A 73 13.47 2.46 -13.41
C HIS A 73 13.46 0.96 -13.66
N LYS A 74 12.31 0.35 -13.57
CA LYS A 74 12.19 -1.09 -13.78
C LYS A 74 11.07 -1.34 -14.74
N ARG A 75 11.42 -1.95 -15.83
CA ARG A 75 10.46 -2.20 -16.87
C ARG A 75 9.36 -3.13 -16.41
N GLY A 76 8.12 -2.75 -16.68
CA GLY A 76 7.00 -3.59 -16.38
C GLY A 76 6.58 -3.63 -14.94
N GLU A 77 7.22 -2.85 -14.08
CA GLU A 77 6.83 -2.81 -12.68
C GLU A 77 5.99 -1.57 -12.40
N VAL A 78 4.96 -1.77 -11.58
CA VAL A 78 4.10 -0.69 -11.12
C VAL A 78 4.15 -0.68 -9.62
N GLN A 79 4.46 0.48 -9.06
CA GLN A 79 4.45 0.67 -7.63
C GLN A 79 3.32 1.61 -7.29
N LEU A 80 2.47 1.19 -6.37
CA LEU A 80 1.36 2.03 -5.95
C LEU A 80 1.82 2.99 -4.86
N GLN A 81 1.34 4.20 -4.93
CA GLN A 81 1.50 5.15 -3.83
C GLN A 81 0.26 5.07 -2.98
N ILE A 82 0.40 4.49 -1.81
CA ILE A 82 -0.74 4.27 -0.91
C ILE A 82 -1.01 5.55 -0.16
N GLU A 83 -2.16 6.14 -0.45
CA GLU A 83 -2.52 7.43 0.12
C GLU A 83 -3.24 7.30 1.43
N ASP A 84 -3.96 6.20 1.61
CA ASP A 84 -4.75 6.03 2.80
C ASP A 84 -4.85 4.54 3.13
N ILE A 85 -4.79 4.24 4.40
CA ILE A 85 -4.94 2.88 4.91
C ILE A 85 -6.10 2.94 5.90
N ARG A 86 -7.16 2.17 5.62
CA ARG A 86 -8.38 2.22 6.41
C ARG A 86 -8.65 0.86 7.03
N PRO A 87 -8.35 0.70 8.31
CA PRO A 87 -8.63 -0.56 8.98
C PRO A 87 -10.13 -0.86 8.96
N ARG A 88 -10.43 -2.13 8.80
CA ARG A 88 -11.81 -2.60 8.88
C ARG A 88 -11.98 -3.31 10.21
N GLU A 89 -13.04 -2.95 10.89
CA GLU A 89 -13.30 -3.59 12.17
C GLU A 89 -14.64 -4.25 12.22
#